data_f46675d832549a00ca9d7375221951c0
#
_entry.id   f46675d832549a00ca9d7375221951c0
#
_cell.length_a   1.000
_cell.length_b   1.000
_cell.length_c   1.000
_cell.angle_alpha   90.00
_cell.angle_beta   90.00
_cell.angle_gamma   90.00
#
_symmetry.space_group_name_H-M   'P 1'
#
loop_
_entity.id
_entity.type
_entity.pdbx_description
1 polymer ?
#
loop_
_entity_poly.entity_id
_entity_poly.type
_entity_poly.pdbx_seq_one_letter_code
_entity_poly.pdbx_strand_id
1 'polypeptide(L)'
;LTLLDTPGHVDFSAEMERVLQVLDYAVLLISGADGVQGHTQTLWSLLQQYEIPTFLFINKMDQPGADREALMAELKSRLSEGCIDFTHAQRMAAGGTAQDTTKKRIDADESDPQRKDTEAVELWYEELAACQEEALETYLETGSIPKEQIQDMIADRLVFPCYFGSALKMQGIEEFLNGFVDWTEPVQYPVEFSAKVYK
;
A
#
# COMPACT_ATOMS: atom_id res chain seq x y z
N LEU A 1 -6.28 -15.28 -8.34
CA LEU A 1 -6.87 -14.22 -7.53
C LEU A 1 -8.40 -14.33 -7.56
N THR A 2 -9.05 -14.41 -6.40
CA THR A 2 -10.51 -14.36 -6.26
C THR A 2 -10.86 -13.03 -5.64
N LEU A 3 -11.74 -12.25 -6.30
CA LEU A 3 -12.19 -10.96 -5.81
C LEU A 3 -13.59 -11.11 -5.18
N LEU A 4 -13.73 -10.67 -3.93
CA LEU A 4 -15.01 -10.57 -3.23
C LEU A 4 -15.38 -9.10 -3.13
N ASP A 5 -16.39 -8.67 -3.90
CA ASP A 5 -16.94 -7.32 -3.80
C ASP A 5 -17.93 -7.25 -2.63
N THR A 6 -17.75 -6.26 -1.75
CA THR A 6 -18.59 -6.06 -0.56
C THR A 6 -19.40 -4.78 -0.70
N PRO A 7 -20.70 -4.81 -0.31
CA PRO A 7 -21.53 -3.61 -0.33
C PRO A 7 -20.93 -2.52 0.57
N GLY A 8 -20.77 -1.31 0.05
CA GLY A 8 -20.21 -0.16 0.77
C GLY A 8 -21.16 0.55 1.73
N HIS A 9 -22.37 0.04 1.98
CA HIS A 9 -23.36 0.68 2.86
C HIS A 9 -23.27 0.18 4.29
N VAL A 10 -23.44 1.10 5.25
CA VAL A 10 -23.37 0.84 6.71
C VAL A 10 -24.34 -0.24 7.17
N ASP A 11 -25.47 -0.42 6.46
CA ASP A 11 -26.51 -1.39 6.80
C ASP A 11 -26.10 -2.86 6.60
N PHE A 12 -24.95 -3.10 5.92
CA PHE A 12 -24.46 -4.46 5.59
C PHE A 12 -23.31 -4.93 6.50
N SER A 13 -23.15 -4.34 7.69
CA SER A 13 -22.04 -4.67 8.60
C SER A 13 -21.94 -6.17 8.93
N ALA A 14 -23.07 -6.85 9.14
CA ALA A 14 -23.10 -8.28 9.46
C ALA A 14 -22.68 -9.18 8.27
N GLU A 15 -22.99 -8.78 7.04
CA GLU A 15 -22.54 -9.49 5.83
C GLU A 15 -21.04 -9.25 5.60
N MET A 16 -20.57 -8.04 5.84
CA MET A 16 -19.17 -7.68 5.73
C MET A 16 -18.32 -8.48 6.73
N GLU A 17 -18.71 -8.54 8.02
CA GLU A 17 -17.98 -9.32 9.02
C GLU A 17 -17.81 -10.81 8.64
N ARG A 18 -18.80 -11.39 7.96
CA ARG A 18 -18.68 -12.77 7.45
C ARG A 18 -17.63 -12.89 6.35
N VAL A 19 -17.61 -11.92 5.43
CA VAL A 19 -16.63 -11.90 4.34
C VAL A 19 -15.22 -11.69 4.89
N LEU A 20 -15.03 -10.79 5.87
CA LEU A 20 -13.73 -10.52 6.48
C LEU A 20 -13.06 -11.79 7.02
N GLN A 21 -13.83 -12.78 7.50
CA GLN A 21 -13.27 -14.03 8.03
C GLN A 21 -12.59 -14.93 7.00
N VAL A 22 -12.75 -14.67 5.71
CA VAL A 22 -12.22 -15.50 4.61
C VAL A 22 -11.31 -14.72 3.67
N LEU A 23 -11.02 -13.45 3.97
CA LEU A 23 -10.11 -12.64 3.18
C LEU A 23 -8.66 -12.92 3.58
N ASP A 24 -7.81 -13.07 2.58
CA ASP A 24 -6.36 -13.08 2.74
C ASP A 24 -5.82 -11.64 2.76
N TYR A 25 -6.40 -10.77 1.94
CA TYR A 25 -6.07 -9.34 1.82
C TYR A 25 -7.33 -8.52 1.60
N ALA A 26 -7.32 -7.27 1.99
CA ALA A 26 -8.38 -6.31 1.70
C ALA A 26 -7.87 -5.15 0.86
N VAL A 27 -8.76 -4.59 0.03
CA VAL A 27 -8.54 -3.32 -0.66
C VAL A 27 -9.57 -2.32 -0.16
N LEU A 28 -9.12 -1.31 0.58
CA LEU A 28 -9.95 -0.22 1.07
C LEU A 28 -9.99 0.92 0.06
N LEU A 29 -11.17 1.17 -0.53
CA LEU A 29 -11.38 2.24 -1.48
C LEU A 29 -11.74 3.54 -0.76
N ILE A 30 -11.00 4.61 -1.03
CA ILE A 30 -11.22 5.94 -0.45
C ILE A 30 -11.43 6.95 -1.59
N SER A 31 -12.39 7.86 -1.45
CA SER A 31 -12.58 8.95 -2.41
C SER A 31 -11.56 10.06 -2.17
N GLY A 32 -10.75 10.39 -3.16
CA GLY A 32 -9.77 11.47 -3.07
C GLY A 32 -10.40 12.86 -2.91
N ALA A 33 -11.65 13.04 -3.35
CA ALA A 33 -12.37 14.28 -3.17
C ALA A 33 -12.95 14.46 -1.75
N ASP A 34 -13.29 13.34 -1.08
CA ASP A 34 -13.97 13.34 0.22
C ASP A 34 -13.01 13.01 1.38
N GLY A 35 -11.85 12.42 1.11
CA GLY A 35 -10.88 11.97 2.11
C GLY A 35 -11.39 10.84 3.00
N VAL A 36 -10.85 10.73 4.21
CA VAL A 36 -11.19 9.70 5.19
C VAL A 36 -12.50 10.04 5.90
N GLN A 37 -13.58 9.36 5.54
CA GLN A 37 -14.91 9.55 6.13
C GLN A 37 -15.12 8.66 7.38
N GLY A 38 -16.15 8.94 8.18
CA GLY A 38 -16.48 8.14 9.36
C GLY A 38 -16.70 6.66 9.04
N HIS A 39 -17.33 6.36 7.90
CA HIS A 39 -17.49 4.98 7.43
C HIS A 39 -16.15 4.30 7.11
N THR A 40 -15.22 5.02 6.49
CA THR A 40 -13.85 4.53 6.24
C THR A 40 -13.16 4.12 7.53
N GLN A 41 -13.30 4.92 8.60
CA GLN A 41 -12.73 4.62 9.92
C GLN A 41 -13.38 3.38 10.56
N THR A 42 -14.70 3.19 10.38
CA THR A 42 -15.38 1.99 10.85
C THR A 42 -14.86 0.74 10.14
N LEU A 43 -14.72 0.79 8.80
CA LEU A 43 -14.15 -0.30 8.03
C LEU A 43 -12.70 -0.58 8.43
N TRP A 44 -11.89 0.46 8.58
CA TRP A 44 -10.52 0.36 9.05
C TRP A 44 -10.43 -0.35 10.40
N SER A 45 -11.28 0.02 11.36
CA SER A 45 -11.32 -0.62 12.68
C SER A 45 -11.70 -2.11 12.61
N LEU A 46 -12.61 -2.48 11.70
CA LEU A 46 -12.95 -3.88 11.45
C LEU A 46 -11.76 -4.64 10.83
N LEU A 47 -11.11 -4.09 9.82
CA LEU A 47 -9.91 -4.67 9.20
C LEU A 47 -8.78 -4.86 10.23
N GLN A 48 -8.66 -3.92 11.18
CA GLN A 48 -7.73 -4.04 12.31
C GLN A 48 -8.12 -5.18 13.26
N GLN A 49 -9.39 -5.27 13.62
CA GLN A 49 -9.88 -6.30 14.54
C GLN A 49 -9.71 -7.72 13.98
N TYR A 50 -9.85 -7.88 12.67
CA TYR A 50 -9.70 -9.16 11.99
C TYR A 50 -8.28 -9.41 11.48
N GLU A 51 -7.34 -8.52 11.78
CA GLU A 51 -5.92 -8.61 11.41
C GLU A 51 -5.68 -8.82 9.91
N ILE A 52 -6.51 -8.19 9.04
CA ILE A 52 -6.43 -8.38 7.60
C ILE A 52 -5.42 -7.39 6.99
N PRO A 53 -4.36 -7.88 6.29
CA PRO A 53 -3.46 -7.03 5.52
C PRO A 53 -4.25 -6.20 4.50
N THR A 54 -3.99 -4.89 4.45
CA THR A 54 -4.86 -3.96 3.74
C THR A 54 -4.07 -3.05 2.81
N PHE A 55 -4.50 -3.00 1.56
CA PHE A 55 -4.09 -2.03 0.56
C PHE A 55 -5.12 -0.89 0.50
N LEU A 56 -4.67 0.33 0.24
CA LEU A 56 -5.54 1.48 0.05
C LEU A 56 -5.50 1.93 -1.41
N PHE A 57 -6.67 2.12 -2.02
CA PHE A 57 -6.76 2.74 -3.33
C PHE A 57 -7.57 4.03 -3.24
N ILE A 58 -6.89 5.15 -3.43
CA ILE A 58 -7.46 6.48 -3.39
C ILE A 58 -7.97 6.84 -4.78
N ASN A 59 -9.29 6.70 -4.94
CA ASN A 59 -9.99 6.86 -6.21
C ASN A 59 -10.46 8.31 -6.43
N LYS A 60 -10.86 8.63 -7.65
CA LYS A 60 -11.36 9.95 -8.05
C LYS A 60 -10.33 11.08 -7.95
N MET A 61 -9.05 10.78 -8.14
CA MET A 61 -7.98 11.79 -8.14
C MET A 61 -8.09 12.78 -9.31
N ASP A 62 -8.98 12.54 -10.26
CA ASP A 62 -9.31 13.45 -11.36
C ASP A 62 -10.32 14.54 -10.99
N GLN A 63 -10.88 14.51 -9.78
CA GLN A 63 -11.84 15.50 -9.31
C GLN A 63 -11.13 16.75 -8.75
N PRO A 64 -11.74 17.95 -8.92
CA PRO A 64 -11.19 19.18 -8.33
C PRO A 64 -11.11 19.06 -6.80
N GLY A 65 -9.97 19.48 -6.23
CA GLY A 65 -9.73 19.46 -4.79
C GLY A 65 -9.04 18.21 -4.27
N ALA A 66 -8.84 17.19 -5.10
CA ALA A 66 -8.01 16.05 -4.73
C ALA A 66 -6.53 16.46 -4.68
N ASP A 67 -5.97 16.48 -3.50
CA ASP A 67 -4.56 16.80 -3.23
C ASP A 67 -3.89 15.56 -2.61
N ARG A 68 -2.90 15.02 -3.32
CA ARG A 68 -2.22 13.78 -2.92
C ARG A 68 -1.44 13.93 -1.61
N GLU A 69 -0.73 15.03 -1.42
CA GLU A 69 0.07 15.27 -0.21
C GLU A 69 -0.82 15.43 1.01
N ALA A 70 -1.88 16.23 0.88
CA ALA A 70 -2.86 16.43 1.94
C ALA A 70 -3.58 15.12 2.30
N LEU A 71 -3.92 14.29 1.29
CA LEU A 71 -4.54 12.98 1.49
C LEU A 71 -3.59 12.00 2.19
N MET A 72 -2.31 11.95 1.81
CA MET A 72 -1.32 11.12 2.51
C MET A 72 -1.18 11.52 3.98
N ALA A 73 -1.11 12.82 4.28
CA ALA A 73 -1.07 13.31 5.65
C ALA A 73 -2.35 12.92 6.43
N GLU A 74 -3.53 13.01 5.80
CA GLU A 74 -4.79 12.58 6.41
C GLU A 74 -4.82 11.07 6.67
N LEU A 75 -4.40 10.23 5.71
CA LEU A 75 -4.31 8.78 5.85
C LEU A 75 -3.40 8.39 7.02
N LYS A 76 -2.20 8.99 7.09
CA LYS A 76 -1.25 8.77 8.18
C LYS A 76 -1.86 9.13 9.53
N SER A 77 -2.49 10.30 9.65
CA SER A 77 -3.00 10.77 10.93
C SER A 77 -4.29 10.05 11.39
N ARG A 78 -5.15 9.61 10.48
CA ARG A 78 -6.48 9.06 10.80
C ARG A 78 -6.56 7.54 10.74
N LEU A 79 -5.67 6.88 10.01
CA LEU A 79 -5.65 5.44 9.86
C LEU A 79 -4.39 4.84 10.47
N SER A 80 -3.22 5.08 9.92
CA SER A 80 -1.94 4.57 10.44
C SER A 80 -0.75 5.33 9.85
N GLU A 81 0.26 5.60 10.67
CA GLU A 81 1.57 6.11 10.20
C GLU A 81 2.23 5.20 9.16
N GLY A 82 1.92 3.90 9.17
CA GLY A 82 2.38 2.94 8.17
C GLY A 82 1.72 3.06 6.79
N CYS A 83 0.85 4.04 6.54
CA CYS A 83 0.35 4.34 5.21
C CYS A 83 1.48 4.95 4.37
N ILE A 84 1.92 4.25 3.32
CA ILE A 84 3.03 4.66 2.45
C ILE A 84 2.58 4.64 1.00
N ASP A 85 3.05 5.62 0.22
CA ASP A 85 2.73 5.74 -1.19
C ASP A 85 3.52 4.74 -2.04
N PHE A 86 2.83 3.79 -2.65
CA PHE A 86 3.39 2.73 -3.50
C PHE A 86 3.17 2.97 -5.00
N THR A 87 2.61 4.12 -5.41
CA THR A 87 2.28 4.38 -6.82
C THR A 87 3.49 4.25 -7.75
N HIS A 88 4.71 4.52 -7.25
CA HIS A 88 5.94 4.43 -8.03
C HIS A 88 6.85 3.27 -7.60
N ALA A 89 6.45 2.47 -6.63
CA ALA A 89 7.25 1.38 -6.07
C ALA A 89 7.74 0.35 -7.11
N GLN A 90 6.99 0.13 -8.19
CA GLN A 90 7.39 -0.76 -9.27
C GLN A 90 8.62 -0.27 -10.04
N ARG A 91 8.75 1.04 -10.25
CA ARG A 91 9.97 1.62 -10.85
C ARG A 91 11.17 1.43 -9.93
N MET A 92 10.93 1.47 -8.63
CA MET A 92 11.93 1.34 -7.58
C MET A 92 12.41 -0.10 -7.45
N ALA A 93 11.51 -1.08 -7.48
CA ALA A 93 11.84 -2.50 -7.40
C ALA A 93 12.52 -3.05 -8.68
N ALA A 94 12.24 -2.47 -9.84
CA ALA A 94 12.74 -2.98 -11.13
C ALA A 94 14.13 -2.46 -11.54
N GLY A 95 14.68 -1.40 -10.90
CA GLY A 95 15.85 -0.69 -11.42
C GLY A 95 16.93 -0.25 -10.44
N GLY A 96 16.78 -0.36 -9.16
CA GLY A 96 17.66 0.33 -8.24
C GLY A 96 18.26 -0.51 -7.12
N THR A 97 19.36 -1.20 -7.38
CA THR A 97 20.28 -1.41 -6.27
C THR A 97 20.96 -0.07 -5.97
N ALA A 98 20.81 0.43 -4.74
CA ALA A 98 21.43 1.68 -4.25
C ALA A 98 22.96 1.76 -4.48
N GLN A 99 23.58 0.65 -4.82
CA GLN A 99 25.03 0.56 -5.13
C GLN A 99 25.43 1.24 -6.45
N ASP A 100 24.49 1.40 -7.41
CA ASP A 100 24.82 2.05 -8.70
C ASP A 100 24.67 3.57 -8.64
N THR A 101 23.92 4.08 -7.65
CA THR A 101 23.65 5.51 -7.48
C THR A 101 24.74 6.26 -6.72
N THR A 102 25.47 5.61 -5.83
CA THR A 102 26.53 6.24 -5.01
C THR A 102 27.72 6.69 -5.86
N LYS A 103 27.95 6.08 -7.00
CA LYS A 103 29.08 6.42 -7.90
C LYS A 103 28.82 7.61 -8.83
N LYS A 104 27.54 7.99 -9.02
CA LYS A 104 27.12 9.07 -9.95
C LYS A 104 26.88 10.44 -9.30
N ARG A 105 27.06 10.54 -7.96
CA ARG A 105 26.73 11.74 -7.17
C ARG A 105 27.60 12.98 -7.41
N ILE A 106 28.67 12.89 -8.18
CA ILE A 106 29.73 13.94 -8.18
C ILE A 106 29.53 15.02 -9.27
N ASP A 107 28.69 14.79 -10.31
CA ASP A 107 28.61 15.71 -11.46
C ASP A 107 27.18 15.98 -12.02
N ALA A 108 26.10 15.80 -11.25
CA ALA A 108 24.74 15.96 -11.76
C ALA A 108 24.14 17.34 -11.45
N ASP A 109 23.59 18.01 -12.47
CA ASP A 109 22.84 19.27 -12.41
C ASP A 109 21.54 19.11 -11.61
N GLU A 110 21.11 20.13 -10.87
CA GLU A 110 19.87 20.13 -10.04
C GLU A 110 18.56 19.91 -10.83
N SER A 111 18.62 19.98 -12.16
CA SER A 111 17.48 19.79 -13.07
C SER A 111 17.38 18.39 -13.68
N ASP A 112 18.25 17.43 -13.30
CA ASP A 112 18.26 16.08 -13.88
C ASP A 112 17.05 15.25 -13.37
N PRO A 113 16.18 14.75 -14.27
CA PRO A 113 15.05 13.89 -13.90
C PRO A 113 15.47 12.63 -13.13
N GLN A 114 16.64 12.06 -13.41
CA GLN A 114 17.16 10.87 -12.73
C GLN A 114 17.50 11.12 -11.26
N ARG A 115 17.87 12.35 -10.90
CA ARG A 115 18.14 12.73 -9.51
C ARG A 115 16.86 12.76 -8.68
N LYS A 116 15.77 13.29 -9.24
CA LYS A 116 14.45 13.34 -8.57
C LYS A 116 13.90 11.93 -8.32
N ASP A 117 14.10 11.02 -9.27
CA ASP A 117 13.70 9.63 -9.10
C ASP A 117 14.52 8.94 -7.99
N THR A 118 15.82 9.25 -7.86
CA THR A 118 16.68 8.70 -6.81
C THR A 118 16.31 9.21 -5.42
N GLU A 119 16.08 10.52 -5.29
CA GLU A 119 15.65 11.14 -4.02
C GLU A 119 14.27 10.60 -3.57
N ALA A 120 13.36 10.35 -4.52
CA ALA A 120 12.06 9.75 -4.24
C ALA A 120 12.17 8.30 -3.75
N VAL A 121 13.12 7.53 -4.32
CA VAL A 121 13.41 6.15 -3.89
C VAL A 121 14.00 6.12 -2.47
N GLU A 122 14.99 6.99 -2.20
CA GLU A 122 15.61 7.10 -0.87
C GLU A 122 14.54 7.43 0.19
N LEU A 123 13.70 8.43 -0.06
CA LEU A 123 12.62 8.83 0.84
C LEU A 123 11.61 7.69 1.08
N TRP A 124 11.27 6.92 0.05
CA TRP A 124 10.37 5.79 0.16
C TRP A 124 10.94 4.68 1.06
N TYR A 125 12.24 4.36 0.92
CA TYR A 125 12.89 3.41 1.82
C TYR A 125 13.02 3.94 3.25
N GLU A 126 13.23 5.24 3.44
CA GLU A 126 13.24 5.87 4.77
C GLU A 126 11.87 5.77 5.45
N GLU A 127 10.78 5.98 4.71
CA GLU A 127 9.43 5.79 5.24
C GLU A 127 9.15 4.33 5.63
N LEU A 128 9.57 3.37 4.81
CA LEU A 128 9.47 1.94 5.13
C LEU A 128 10.29 1.57 6.34
N ALA A 129 11.55 2.01 6.40
CA ALA A 129 12.45 1.75 7.51
C ALA A 129 11.92 2.28 8.84
N ALA A 130 11.20 3.41 8.82
CA ALA A 130 10.58 3.97 10.02
C ALA A 130 9.46 3.11 10.61
N CYS A 131 8.90 2.15 9.85
CA CYS A 131 7.80 1.31 10.31
C CYS A 131 8.25 0.10 11.14
N GLN A 132 9.53 -0.30 11.07
CA GLN A 132 10.05 -1.48 11.77
C GLN A 132 11.55 -1.33 12.06
N GLU A 133 11.99 -1.68 13.28
CA GLU A 133 13.38 -1.57 13.71
C GLU A 133 14.32 -2.43 12.85
N GLU A 134 13.94 -3.67 12.55
CA GLU A 134 14.71 -4.58 11.70
C GLU A 134 14.86 -4.04 10.26
N ALA A 135 13.80 -3.41 9.71
CA ALA A 135 13.85 -2.77 8.40
C ALA A 135 14.79 -1.55 8.40
N LEU A 136 14.82 -0.79 9.50
CA LEU A 136 15.75 0.32 9.69
C LEU A 136 17.20 -0.16 9.72
N GLU A 137 17.50 -1.22 10.48
CA GLU A 137 18.84 -1.82 10.52
C GLU A 137 19.28 -2.28 9.12
N THR A 138 18.41 -3.02 8.42
CA THR A 138 18.67 -3.49 7.06
C THR A 138 18.94 -2.34 6.09
N TYR A 139 18.13 -1.27 6.16
CA TYR A 139 18.31 -0.08 5.32
C TYR A 139 19.62 0.65 5.61
N LEU A 140 19.99 0.81 6.89
CA LEU A 140 21.25 1.46 7.28
C LEU A 140 22.49 0.67 6.83
N GLU A 141 22.41 -0.66 6.78
CA GLU A 141 23.51 -1.52 6.36
C GLU A 141 23.64 -1.61 4.83
N THR A 142 22.53 -1.71 4.11
CA THR A 142 22.51 -2.06 2.68
C THR A 142 22.06 -0.92 1.76
N GLY A 143 21.41 0.12 2.31
CA GLY A 143 20.81 1.22 1.55
C GLY A 143 19.49 0.83 0.84
N SER A 144 18.93 -0.34 1.14
CA SER A 144 17.67 -0.82 0.56
C SER A 144 17.01 -1.84 1.49
N ILE A 145 15.71 -2.09 1.31
CA ILE A 145 14.98 -3.12 2.03
C ILE A 145 14.58 -4.21 1.03
N PRO A 146 14.88 -5.50 1.29
CA PRO A 146 14.50 -6.61 0.42
C PRO A 146 12.99 -6.68 0.20
N LYS A 147 12.56 -7.12 -0.99
CA LYS A 147 11.14 -7.24 -1.36
C LYS A 147 10.38 -8.14 -0.38
N GLU A 148 10.98 -9.25 -0.02
CA GLU A 148 10.41 -10.23 0.90
C GLU A 148 10.14 -9.60 2.27
N GLN A 149 11.06 -8.79 2.78
CA GLN A 149 10.88 -8.10 4.05
C GLN A 149 9.74 -7.06 3.98
N ILE A 150 9.59 -6.36 2.85
CA ILE A 150 8.46 -5.44 2.64
C ILE A 150 7.13 -6.20 2.58
N GLN A 151 7.10 -7.38 1.94
CA GLN A 151 5.92 -8.25 1.90
C GLN A 151 5.53 -8.71 3.31
N ASP A 152 6.50 -9.14 4.13
CA ASP A 152 6.28 -9.48 5.54
C ASP A 152 5.72 -8.28 6.33
N MET A 153 6.27 -7.09 6.16
CA MET A 153 5.77 -5.87 6.81
C MET A 153 4.33 -5.55 6.42
N ILE A 154 3.92 -5.83 5.18
CA ILE A 154 2.55 -5.68 4.71
C ILE A 154 1.65 -6.75 5.33
N ALA A 155 2.10 -8.01 5.35
CA ALA A 155 1.38 -9.12 5.95
C ALA A 155 1.17 -8.92 7.46
N ASP A 156 2.19 -8.41 8.17
CA ASP A 156 2.15 -8.08 9.59
C ASP A 156 1.43 -6.76 9.89
N ARG A 157 0.91 -6.08 8.86
CA ARG A 157 0.17 -4.82 8.98
C ARG A 157 0.96 -3.67 9.61
N LEU A 158 2.25 -3.65 9.40
CA LEU A 158 3.13 -2.54 9.72
C LEU A 158 3.11 -1.49 8.60
N VAL A 159 2.96 -1.95 7.35
CA VAL A 159 2.90 -1.12 6.15
C VAL A 159 1.57 -1.33 5.42
N PHE A 160 0.97 -0.23 4.98
CA PHE A 160 -0.28 -0.19 4.22
C PHE A 160 -0.04 0.52 2.89
N PRO A 161 0.14 -0.25 1.79
CA PRO A 161 0.41 0.33 0.49
C PRO A 161 -0.75 1.21 -0.01
N CYS A 162 -0.46 2.47 -0.32
CA CYS A 162 -1.40 3.44 -0.84
C CYS A 162 -1.16 3.67 -2.33
N TYR A 163 -2.22 3.61 -3.13
CA TYR A 163 -2.21 3.88 -4.56
C TYR A 163 -3.23 4.96 -4.90
N PHE A 164 -2.88 5.82 -5.84
CA PHE A 164 -3.70 6.94 -6.25
C PHE A 164 -4.11 6.80 -7.72
N GLY A 165 -5.40 7.05 -8.01
CA GLY A 165 -5.88 6.92 -9.37
C GLY A 165 -7.29 7.43 -9.60
N SER A 166 -7.78 7.19 -10.81
CA SER A 166 -9.17 7.41 -11.21
C SER A 166 -9.67 6.18 -11.95
N ALA A 167 -10.54 5.41 -11.31
CA ALA A 167 -11.12 4.22 -11.92
C ALA A 167 -11.95 4.56 -13.17
N LEU A 168 -12.64 5.71 -13.16
CA LEU A 168 -13.41 6.18 -14.32
C LEU A 168 -12.52 6.44 -15.55
N LYS A 169 -11.30 6.93 -15.33
CA LYS A 169 -10.33 7.21 -16.39
C LYS A 169 -9.32 6.09 -16.61
N MET A 170 -9.45 4.98 -15.88
CA MET A 170 -8.50 3.86 -15.88
C MET A 170 -7.06 4.27 -15.54
N GLN A 171 -6.88 5.35 -14.78
CA GLN A 171 -5.58 5.85 -14.34
C GLN A 171 -5.20 5.23 -12.99
N GLY A 172 -3.96 4.74 -12.86
CA GLY A 172 -3.44 4.13 -11.64
C GLY A 172 -3.95 2.70 -11.36
N ILE A 173 -4.86 2.16 -12.19
CA ILE A 173 -5.44 0.82 -11.98
C ILE A 173 -4.42 -0.27 -12.31
N GLU A 174 -3.71 -0.13 -13.41
CA GLU A 174 -2.70 -1.11 -13.83
C GLU A 174 -1.54 -1.15 -12.83
N GLU A 175 -1.07 0.01 -12.41
CA GLU A 175 -0.03 0.14 -11.38
C GLU A 175 -0.48 -0.50 -10.05
N PHE A 176 -1.73 -0.25 -9.64
CA PHE A 176 -2.29 -0.86 -8.45
C PHE A 176 -2.37 -2.39 -8.56
N LEU A 177 -2.93 -2.93 -9.65
CA LEU A 177 -3.09 -4.38 -9.82
C LEU A 177 -1.74 -5.11 -9.88
N ASN A 178 -0.78 -4.54 -10.59
CA ASN A 178 0.58 -5.08 -10.66
C ASN A 178 1.24 -5.01 -9.28
N GLY A 179 1.15 -3.87 -8.60
CA GLY A 179 1.67 -3.72 -7.25
C GLY A 179 1.00 -4.64 -6.24
N PHE A 180 -0.31 -4.84 -6.34
CA PHE A 180 -1.01 -5.80 -5.51
C PHE A 180 -0.45 -7.22 -5.67
N VAL A 181 -0.22 -7.66 -6.91
CA VAL A 181 0.38 -8.99 -7.20
C VAL A 181 1.83 -9.05 -6.73
N ASP A 182 2.60 -7.99 -6.91
CA ASP A 182 4.02 -7.95 -6.56
C ASP A 182 4.26 -7.94 -5.05
N TRP A 183 3.40 -7.29 -4.28
CA TRP A 183 3.56 -7.07 -2.84
C TRP A 183 2.73 -8.00 -1.97
N THR A 184 1.96 -8.94 -2.56
CA THR A 184 1.25 -9.98 -1.82
C THR A 184 1.96 -11.31 -1.93
N GLU A 185 1.96 -12.07 -0.85
CA GLU A 185 2.42 -13.45 -0.88
C GLU A 185 1.28 -14.40 -1.25
N PRO A 186 1.55 -15.45 -2.05
CA PRO A 186 0.57 -16.49 -2.30
C PRO A 186 0.28 -17.27 -1.02
N VAL A 187 -0.98 -17.35 -0.64
CA VAL A 187 -1.40 -18.14 0.52
C VAL A 187 -1.06 -19.61 0.30
N GLN A 188 -0.31 -20.18 1.22
CA GLN A 188 -0.02 -21.62 1.22
C GLN A 188 -1.16 -22.36 1.91
N TYR A 189 -1.96 -23.09 1.13
CA TYR A 189 -3.02 -23.93 1.66
C TYR A 189 -2.47 -25.29 2.13
N PRO A 190 -2.99 -25.86 3.24
CA PRO A 190 -2.62 -27.21 3.66
C PRO A 190 -2.98 -28.22 2.59
N VAL A 191 -2.20 -29.30 2.49
CA VAL A 191 -2.43 -30.40 1.52
C VAL A 191 -3.76 -31.12 1.81
N GLU A 192 -4.21 -31.12 3.06
CA GLU A 192 -5.49 -31.69 3.45
C GLU A 192 -6.64 -30.73 3.10
N PHE A 193 -7.75 -31.30 2.59
CA PHE A 193 -8.93 -30.52 2.27
C PHE A 193 -9.48 -29.83 3.53
N SER A 194 -9.56 -28.52 3.47
CA SER A 194 -10.20 -27.71 4.50
C SER A 194 -11.16 -26.69 3.84
N ALA A 195 -12.27 -26.43 4.48
CA ALA A 195 -13.23 -25.44 4.01
C ALA A 195 -13.78 -24.60 5.17
N LYS A 196 -13.93 -23.29 4.95
CA LYS A 196 -14.59 -22.37 5.87
C LYS A 196 -15.87 -21.86 5.21
N VAL A 197 -17.01 -22.07 5.90
CA VAL A 197 -18.31 -21.59 5.42
C VAL A 197 -18.53 -20.20 5.99
N TYR A 198 -18.78 -19.21 5.15
CA TYR A 198 -18.95 -17.80 5.51
C TYR A 198 -20.35 -17.25 5.23
N LYS A 199 -21.32 -18.09 4.81
CA LYS A 199 -22.69 -17.69 4.50
C LYS A 199 -23.65 -17.94 5.68
#